data_557245d4feabd387195381950b0b5771
#
_entry.id   557245d4feabd387195381950b0b5771
#
_cell.length_a   1.000
_cell.length_b   1.000
_cell.length_c   1.000
_cell.angle_alpha   90.00
_cell.angle_beta   90.00
_cell.angle_gamma   90.00
#
_symmetry.space_group_name_H-M   'P 1'
#
loop_
_entity.id
_entity.type
_entity.pdbx_description
1 polymer ?
#
loop_
_entity_poly.entity_id
_entity_poly.type
_entity_poly.pdbx_seq_one_letter_code
_entity_poly.pdbx_strand_id
1 'polypeptide(L)'
;ILPTATQYSRNSIFSGLRPSEIQNLYPKKWLNDEDEGGKNMFEEDFLKDQIKRLYLEHDKSSYTKITNIDYGRKVINKIDNMKHNNLNVIVYNFVDMLSHARTEMKVIKELADDDSAYRSLTASWFEHSPLNDIISKIAKQGAKMVITTDHGTINVNKPSKVIGDRKVNPNLRYKHGKNLNYISNDVFEMNDPSKFFLPKQNISSKYIFAKEDLY
;
A
#
# COMPACT_ATOMS: atom_id res chain seq x y z
N ILE A 1 3.62 10.21 -2.27
CA ILE A 1 4.47 9.33 -3.10
C ILE A 1 3.65 8.83 -4.27
N LEU A 2 4.20 8.89 -5.47
CA LEU A 2 3.66 8.27 -6.68
C LEU A 2 4.66 7.21 -7.16
N PRO A 3 4.17 6.11 -7.73
CA PRO A 3 2.77 5.66 -7.71
C PRO A 3 2.28 5.31 -6.31
N THR A 4 0.97 5.44 -6.06
CA THR A 4 0.32 5.04 -4.81
C THR A 4 0.03 3.53 -4.81
N ALA A 5 1.01 2.74 -5.17
CA ALA A 5 0.96 1.29 -5.16
C ALA A 5 1.73 0.75 -3.93
N THR A 6 1.32 -0.41 -3.45
CA THR A 6 1.85 -1.04 -2.23
C THR A 6 3.38 -1.06 -2.18
N GLN A 7 4.04 -1.43 -3.26
CA GLN A 7 5.49 -1.46 -3.37
C GLN A 7 6.15 -0.12 -3.02
N TYR A 8 5.58 0.99 -3.49
CA TYR A 8 6.15 2.33 -3.33
C TYR A 8 5.68 2.96 -2.02
N SER A 9 4.37 3.11 -1.86
CA SER A 9 3.78 3.86 -0.75
C SER A 9 3.98 3.15 0.58
N ARG A 10 3.70 1.86 0.65
CA ARG A 10 3.75 1.11 1.89
C ARG A 10 5.17 0.93 2.39
N ASN A 11 6.10 0.56 1.53
CA ASN A 11 7.51 0.48 1.90
C ASN A 11 8.05 1.84 2.36
N SER A 12 7.59 2.95 1.76
CA SER A 12 7.97 4.29 2.19
C SER A 12 7.38 4.67 3.56
N ILE A 13 6.14 4.29 3.86
CA ILE A 13 5.55 4.48 5.20
C ILE A 13 6.41 3.78 6.26
N PHE A 14 6.76 2.52 6.02
CA PHE A 14 7.50 1.71 7.00
C PHE A 14 8.99 2.06 7.09
N SER A 15 9.60 2.46 6.00
CA SER A 15 11.01 2.85 6.01
C SER A 15 11.26 4.32 6.34
N GLY A 16 10.26 5.21 6.19
CA GLY A 16 10.47 6.66 6.25
C GLY A 16 11.40 7.19 5.15
N LEU A 17 11.56 6.45 4.04
CA LEU A 17 12.42 6.75 2.92
C LEU A 17 11.62 6.80 1.62
N ARG A 18 12.15 7.48 0.62
CA ARG A 18 11.59 7.50 -0.72
C ARG A 18 11.97 6.23 -1.49
N PRO A 19 11.22 5.80 -2.50
CA PRO A 19 11.41 4.52 -3.17
C PRO A 19 12.84 4.26 -3.68
N SER A 20 13.49 5.22 -4.33
CA SER A 20 14.87 5.04 -4.79
C SER A 20 15.89 4.96 -3.64
N GLU A 21 15.61 5.63 -2.52
CA GLU A 21 16.45 5.54 -1.32
C GLU A 21 16.35 4.14 -0.69
N ILE A 22 15.12 3.57 -0.66
CA ILE A 22 14.92 2.20 -0.20
C ILE A 22 15.68 1.22 -1.11
N GLN A 23 15.55 1.36 -2.42
CA GLN A 23 16.26 0.50 -3.38
C GLN A 23 17.78 0.58 -3.18
N ASN A 24 18.33 1.78 -2.96
CA ASN A 24 19.77 1.97 -2.78
C ASN A 24 20.30 1.43 -1.45
N LEU A 25 19.57 1.66 -0.35
CA LEU A 25 19.99 1.22 0.98
C LEU A 25 19.70 -0.27 1.23
N TYR A 26 18.65 -0.79 0.62
CA TYR A 26 18.17 -2.16 0.82
C TYR A 26 17.93 -2.90 -0.50
N PRO A 27 18.94 -3.03 -1.38
CA PRO A 27 18.75 -3.58 -2.73
C PRO A 27 18.23 -5.02 -2.73
N LYS A 28 18.47 -5.80 -1.66
CA LYS A 28 17.96 -7.17 -1.50
C LYS A 28 16.52 -7.23 -0.94
N LYS A 29 15.99 -6.13 -0.41
CA LYS A 29 14.64 -6.03 0.15
C LYS A 29 13.70 -5.23 -0.76
N TRP A 30 14.22 -4.55 -1.76
CA TRP A 30 13.41 -3.91 -2.80
C TRP A 30 13.09 -4.92 -3.89
N LEU A 31 11.79 -5.14 -4.13
CA LEU A 31 11.32 -5.98 -5.23
C LEU A 31 10.71 -5.09 -6.31
N ASN A 32 11.16 -5.24 -7.55
CA ASN A 32 10.57 -4.53 -8.70
C ASN A 32 9.22 -5.14 -9.08
N ASP A 33 8.47 -4.48 -9.95
CA ASP A 33 7.15 -4.94 -10.37
C ASP A 33 7.18 -6.33 -11.01
N GLU A 34 8.26 -6.65 -11.73
CA GLU A 34 8.49 -7.93 -12.40
C GLU A 34 9.02 -9.04 -11.49
N ASP A 35 9.54 -8.70 -10.30
CA ASP A 35 10.08 -9.71 -9.37
C ASP A 35 8.94 -10.54 -8.77
N GLU A 36 9.19 -11.82 -8.49
CA GLU A 36 8.24 -12.68 -7.81
C GLU A 36 8.13 -12.35 -6.32
N GLY A 37 6.96 -12.63 -5.72
CA GLY A 37 6.69 -12.48 -4.30
C GLY A 37 5.97 -11.21 -3.89
N GLY A 38 5.63 -11.13 -2.63
CA GLY A 38 4.92 -9.98 -2.06
C GLY A 38 5.81 -8.75 -1.96
N LYS A 39 5.39 -7.65 -2.56
CA LYS A 39 6.18 -6.40 -2.65
C LYS A 39 6.40 -5.68 -1.32
N ASN A 40 5.72 -6.11 -0.28
CA ASN A 40 5.78 -5.56 1.08
C ASN A 40 6.21 -6.59 2.15
N MET A 41 6.99 -7.59 1.74
CA MET A 41 7.44 -8.65 2.65
C MET A 41 8.34 -8.14 3.79
N PHE A 42 9.07 -7.06 3.56
CA PHE A 42 10.08 -6.51 4.47
C PHE A 42 9.60 -5.29 5.28
N GLU A 43 8.29 -5.05 5.35
CA GLU A 43 7.74 -3.86 6.03
C GLU A 43 8.11 -3.80 7.52
N GLU A 44 8.14 -4.93 8.23
CA GLU A 44 8.59 -4.97 9.62
C GLU A 44 10.08 -4.65 9.77
N ASP A 45 10.91 -5.14 8.86
CA ASP A 45 12.34 -4.84 8.84
C ASP A 45 12.59 -3.36 8.57
N PHE A 46 11.87 -2.77 7.61
CA PHE A 46 11.94 -1.35 7.32
C PHE A 46 11.53 -0.49 8.52
N LEU A 47 10.49 -0.91 9.24
CA LEU A 47 10.08 -0.22 10.47
C LEU A 47 11.19 -0.26 11.54
N LYS A 48 11.79 -1.42 11.78
CA LYS A 48 12.90 -1.56 12.73
C LYS A 48 14.09 -0.69 12.34
N ASP A 49 14.44 -0.68 11.07
CA ASP A 49 15.53 0.15 10.55
C ASP A 49 15.21 1.65 10.62
N GLN A 50 13.93 2.04 10.43
CA GLN A 50 13.49 3.43 10.62
C GLN A 50 13.63 3.86 12.08
N ILE A 51 13.14 3.05 13.02
CA ILE A 51 13.25 3.32 14.46
C ILE A 51 14.72 3.51 14.85
N LYS A 52 15.61 2.63 14.38
CA LYS A 52 17.05 2.74 14.60
C LYS A 52 17.64 4.04 14.04
N ARG A 53 17.31 4.40 12.81
CA ARG A 53 17.79 5.64 12.17
C ARG A 53 17.30 6.92 12.87
N LEU A 54 16.17 6.85 13.56
CA LEU A 54 15.63 7.94 14.37
C LEU A 54 16.17 7.95 15.80
N TYR A 55 17.13 7.06 16.13
CA TYR A 55 17.71 6.90 17.48
C TYR A 55 16.68 6.57 18.57
N LEU A 56 15.64 5.82 18.19
CA LEU A 56 14.54 5.39 19.09
C LEU A 56 14.62 3.90 19.44
N GLU A 57 15.78 3.28 19.31
CA GLU A 57 15.98 1.84 19.56
C GLU A 57 15.77 1.42 21.02
N HIS A 58 15.84 2.37 21.95
CA HIS A 58 15.51 2.12 23.36
C HIS A 58 14.00 2.12 23.61
N ASP A 59 13.20 2.63 22.68
CA ASP A 59 11.76 2.64 22.80
C ASP A 59 11.17 1.27 22.45
N LYS A 60 10.30 0.79 23.32
CA LYS A 60 9.58 -0.45 23.08
C LYS A 60 8.60 -0.27 21.93
N SER A 61 8.73 -1.09 20.92
CA SER A 61 7.83 -1.10 19.76
C SER A 61 7.31 -2.49 19.45
N SER A 62 6.15 -2.56 18.81
CA SER A 62 5.60 -3.79 18.27
C SER A 62 5.06 -3.61 16.87
N TYR A 63 5.14 -4.67 16.09
CA TYR A 63 4.55 -4.79 14.77
C TYR A 63 3.61 -5.99 14.74
N THR A 64 2.39 -5.81 14.23
CA THR A 64 1.38 -6.87 14.12
C THR A 64 0.67 -6.77 12.79
N LYS A 65 0.69 -7.83 11.99
CA LYS A 65 -0.01 -7.89 10.71
C LYS A 65 -1.19 -8.87 10.80
N ILE A 66 -2.40 -8.34 10.69
CA ILE A 66 -3.65 -9.10 10.77
C ILE A 66 -4.09 -9.44 9.34
N THR A 67 -4.12 -10.74 9.04
CA THR A 67 -4.47 -11.27 7.71
C THR A 67 -5.79 -12.03 7.70
N ASN A 68 -6.38 -12.31 8.87
CA ASN A 68 -7.68 -12.99 9.00
C ASN A 68 -8.40 -12.60 10.30
N ILE A 69 -9.70 -12.88 10.33
CA ILE A 69 -10.57 -12.51 11.46
C ILE A 69 -10.16 -13.18 12.76
N ASP A 70 -9.78 -14.44 12.74
CA ASP A 70 -9.44 -15.18 13.97
C ASP A 70 -8.17 -14.64 14.60
N TYR A 71 -7.20 -14.26 13.80
CA TYR A 71 -6.01 -13.58 14.32
C TYR A 71 -6.36 -12.19 14.86
N GLY A 72 -7.25 -11.45 14.19
CA GLY A 72 -7.78 -10.18 14.69
C GLY A 72 -8.38 -10.30 16.11
N ARG A 73 -9.22 -11.32 16.34
CA ARG A 73 -9.78 -11.64 17.66
C ARG A 73 -8.71 -11.93 18.71
N LYS A 74 -7.64 -12.66 18.34
CA LYS A 74 -6.51 -12.92 19.25
C LYS A 74 -5.74 -11.63 19.59
N VAL A 75 -5.64 -10.70 18.64
CA VAL A 75 -4.97 -9.40 18.87
C VAL A 75 -5.74 -8.55 19.85
N ILE A 76 -7.09 -8.54 19.85
CA ILE A 76 -7.92 -7.83 20.83
C ILE A 76 -7.50 -8.19 22.26
N ASN A 77 -7.22 -9.47 22.53
CA ASN A 77 -6.81 -9.94 23.87
C ASN A 77 -5.38 -9.49 24.24
N LYS A 78 -4.56 -9.11 23.24
CA LYS A 78 -3.17 -8.65 23.47
C LYS A 78 -3.04 -7.13 23.61
N ILE A 79 -4.08 -6.36 23.27
CA ILE A 79 -4.04 -4.89 23.27
C ILE A 79 -3.62 -4.34 24.64
N ASP A 80 -4.06 -4.94 25.75
CA ASP A 80 -3.70 -4.48 27.10
C ASP A 80 -2.20 -4.59 27.38
N ASN A 81 -1.52 -5.56 26.75
CA ASN A 81 -0.06 -5.70 26.89
C ASN A 81 0.68 -4.67 26.03
N MET A 82 0.06 -4.18 24.96
CA MET A 82 0.66 -3.19 24.06
C MET A 82 0.76 -1.78 24.68
N LYS A 83 -0.01 -1.48 25.73
CA LYS A 83 0.02 -0.19 26.42
C LYS A 83 1.38 0.20 27.00
N HIS A 84 2.27 -0.77 27.18
CA HIS A 84 3.62 -0.55 27.71
C HIS A 84 4.66 -0.24 26.62
N ASN A 85 4.25 -0.26 25.35
CA ASN A 85 5.10 0.10 24.24
C ASN A 85 4.93 1.58 23.89
N ASN A 86 6.01 2.20 23.42
CA ASN A 86 6.00 3.58 22.92
C ASN A 86 5.35 3.68 21.54
N LEU A 87 5.51 2.62 20.73
CA LEU A 87 4.93 2.52 19.39
C LEU A 87 4.33 1.13 19.17
N ASN A 88 3.08 1.10 18.73
CA ASN A 88 2.46 -0.12 18.23
C ASN A 88 2.00 0.11 16.79
N VAL A 89 2.41 -0.74 15.90
CA VAL A 89 2.00 -0.72 14.49
C VAL A 89 1.13 -1.94 14.21
N ILE A 90 -0.11 -1.68 13.80
CA ILE A 90 -1.06 -2.73 13.42
C ILE A 90 -1.42 -2.54 11.95
N VAL A 91 -1.14 -3.55 11.15
CA VAL A 91 -1.51 -3.62 9.74
C VAL A 91 -2.74 -4.50 9.60
N TYR A 92 -3.79 -3.99 8.98
CA TYR A 92 -5.02 -4.74 8.75
C TYR A 92 -5.37 -4.77 7.26
N ASN A 93 -5.23 -5.92 6.61
CA ASN A 93 -5.30 -6.02 5.15
C ASN A 93 -6.73 -6.20 4.59
N PHE A 94 -7.77 -6.21 5.42
CA PHE A 94 -9.11 -6.61 4.97
C PHE A 94 -9.71 -5.70 3.90
N VAL A 95 -9.57 -4.37 4.01
CA VAL A 95 -10.17 -3.43 3.04
C VAL A 95 -9.55 -3.62 1.66
N ASP A 96 -8.25 -3.85 1.61
CA ASP A 96 -7.53 -4.18 0.38
C ASP A 96 -8.01 -5.52 -0.20
N MET A 97 -8.15 -6.56 0.63
CA MET A 97 -8.71 -7.85 0.22
C MET A 97 -10.14 -7.73 -0.31
N LEU A 98 -10.98 -6.88 0.30
CA LEU A 98 -12.34 -6.63 -0.17
C LEU A 98 -12.34 -5.92 -1.54
N SER A 99 -11.41 -4.98 -1.75
CA SER A 99 -11.24 -4.31 -3.04
C SER A 99 -10.84 -5.28 -4.15
N HIS A 100 -9.91 -6.20 -3.88
CA HIS A 100 -9.57 -7.27 -4.80
C HIS A 100 -10.74 -8.21 -5.06
N ALA A 101 -11.45 -8.65 -4.01
CA ALA A 101 -12.61 -9.53 -4.14
C ALA A 101 -13.72 -8.91 -5.01
N ARG A 102 -13.93 -7.57 -4.94
CA ARG A 102 -14.87 -6.85 -5.80
C ARG A 102 -14.54 -6.99 -7.30
N THR A 103 -13.27 -7.05 -7.64
CA THR A 103 -12.84 -7.19 -9.05
C THR A 103 -12.81 -8.64 -9.53
N GLU A 104 -12.54 -9.59 -8.65
CA GLU A 104 -12.28 -10.98 -8.98
C GLU A 104 -13.49 -11.90 -8.77
N MET A 105 -14.34 -11.61 -7.78
CA MET A 105 -15.48 -12.45 -7.39
C MET A 105 -16.80 -11.87 -7.88
N LYS A 106 -17.48 -12.60 -8.79
CA LYS A 106 -18.75 -12.17 -9.39
C LYS A 106 -19.80 -11.79 -8.33
N VAL A 107 -19.96 -12.58 -7.27
CA VAL A 107 -20.92 -12.30 -6.19
C VAL A 107 -20.64 -10.98 -5.49
N ILE A 108 -19.38 -10.71 -5.17
CA ILE A 108 -18.99 -9.45 -4.51
C ILE A 108 -19.16 -8.27 -5.47
N LYS A 109 -18.87 -8.46 -6.75
CA LYS A 109 -19.10 -7.44 -7.78
C LYS A 109 -20.58 -7.07 -7.93
N GLU A 110 -21.50 -8.06 -7.84
CA GLU A 110 -22.93 -7.83 -7.87
C GLU A 110 -23.46 -7.16 -6.59
N LEU A 111 -22.90 -7.50 -5.41
CA LEU A 111 -23.26 -6.90 -4.12
C LEU A 111 -22.71 -5.48 -3.92
N ALA A 112 -21.65 -5.14 -4.60
CA ALA A 112 -20.96 -3.86 -4.52
C ALA A 112 -20.71 -3.31 -5.93
N ASP A 113 -21.77 -3.20 -6.73
CA ASP A 113 -21.73 -2.80 -8.14
C ASP A 113 -21.36 -1.33 -8.32
N ASP A 114 -21.75 -0.48 -7.36
CA ASP A 114 -21.36 0.92 -7.33
C ASP A 114 -20.53 1.29 -6.08
N ASP A 115 -20.06 2.53 -6.03
CA ASP A 115 -19.25 3.03 -4.92
C ASP A 115 -20.04 3.20 -3.62
N SER A 116 -21.36 3.39 -3.69
CA SER A 116 -22.24 3.50 -2.52
C SER A 116 -22.41 2.13 -1.86
N ALA A 117 -22.70 1.09 -2.67
CA ALA A 117 -22.82 -0.28 -2.21
C ALA A 117 -21.49 -0.79 -1.64
N TYR A 118 -20.37 -0.47 -2.29
CA TYR A 118 -19.03 -0.83 -1.78
C TYR A 118 -18.73 -0.17 -0.42
N ARG A 119 -19.04 1.11 -0.24
CA ARG A 119 -18.88 1.80 1.06
C ARG A 119 -19.79 1.20 2.13
N SER A 120 -21.04 0.89 1.79
CA SER A 120 -21.99 0.27 2.73
C SER A 120 -21.52 -1.10 3.19
N LEU A 121 -21.02 -1.92 2.27
CA LEU A 121 -20.45 -3.23 2.58
C LEU A 121 -19.20 -3.10 3.48
N THR A 122 -18.33 -2.16 3.18
CA THR A 122 -17.13 -1.88 3.99
C THR A 122 -17.49 -1.38 5.39
N ALA A 123 -18.48 -0.48 5.52
CA ALA A 123 -18.94 0.04 6.80
C ALA A 123 -19.57 -1.06 7.67
N SER A 124 -20.46 -1.87 7.09
CA SER A 124 -21.08 -2.98 7.79
C SER A 124 -20.04 -4.01 8.27
N TRP A 125 -19.06 -4.33 7.43
CA TRP A 125 -17.97 -5.17 7.84
C TRP A 125 -17.19 -4.55 9.01
N PHE A 126 -16.85 -3.26 8.92
CA PHE A 126 -16.09 -2.57 9.95
C PHE A 126 -16.78 -2.60 11.31
N GLU A 127 -18.09 -2.32 11.36
CA GLU A 127 -18.89 -2.33 12.58
C GLU A 127 -18.84 -3.67 13.33
N HIS A 128 -18.74 -4.79 12.60
CA HIS A 128 -18.73 -6.14 13.15
C HIS A 128 -17.33 -6.79 13.17
N SER A 129 -16.30 -6.01 12.85
CA SER A 129 -14.95 -6.53 12.71
C SER A 129 -14.13 -6.44 14.00
N PRO A 130 -13.13 -7.31 14.18
CA PRO A 130 -12.14 -7.15 15.23
C PRO A 130 -11.39 -5.81 15.17
N LEU A 131 -11.34 -5.15 14.01
CA LEU A 131 -10.70 -3.84 13.87
C LEU A 131 -11.44 -2.77 14.67
N ASN A 132 -12.78 -2.76 14.65
CA ASN A 132 -13.59 -1.84 15.46
C ASN A 132 -13.36 -2.07 16.95
N ASP A 133 -13.31 -3.33 17.37
CA ASP A 133 -13.03 -3.67 18.78
C ASP A 133 -11.62 -3.24 19.21
N ILE A 134 -10.61 -3.44 18.34
CA ILE A 134 -9.23 -3.01 18.57
C ILE A 134 -9.18 -1.48 18.74
N ILE A 135 -9.78 -0.72 17.80
CA ILE A 135 -9.82 0.75 17.86
C ILE A 135 -10.52 1.21 19.14
N SER A 136 -11.68 0.65 19.46
CA SER A 136 -12.45 0.98 20.66
C SER A 136 -11.66 0.72 21.95
N LYS A 137 -10.92 -0.39 22.00
CA LYS A 137 -10.12 -0.76 23.14
C LYS A 137 -8.92 0.17 23.33
N ILE A 138 -8.24 0.52 22.22
CA ILE A 138 -7.12 1.48 22.24
C ILE A 138 -7.61 2.88 22.66
N ALA A 139 -8.77 3.32 22.14
CA ALA A 139 -9.36 4.60 22.52
C ALA A 139 -9.68 4.68 24.02
N LYS A 140 -10.21 3.61 24.60
CA LYS A 140 -10.45 3.51 26.06
C LYS A 140 -9.18 3.59 26.90
N GLN A 141 -8.03 3.23 26.34
CA GLN A 141 -6.73 3.36 27.01
C GLN A 141 -6.15 4.79 26.97
N GLY A 142 -6.78 5.71 26.23
CA GLY A 142 -6.31 7.08 26.05
C GLY A 142 -5.04 7.20 25.20
N ALA A 143 -4.70 6.19 24.42
CA ALA A 143 -3.53 6.22 23.54
C ALA A 143 -3.77 7.13 22.32
N LYS A 144 -2.73 7.81 21.85
CA LYS A 144 -2.77 8.52 20.56
C LYS A 144 -2.79 7.51 19.44
N MET A 145 -3.73 7.66 18.50
CA MET A 145 -3.89 6.77 17.36
C MET A 145 -3.79 7.56 16.04
N VAL A 146 -3.06 7.01 15.10
CA VAL A 146 -3.01 7.47 13.70
C VAL A 146 -3.53 6.33 12.82
N ILE A 147 -4.59 6.60 12.06
CA ILE A 147 -5.13 5.68 11.07
C ILE A 147 -4.74 6.20 9.70
N THR A 148 -4.13 5.35 8.89
CA THR A 148 -3.66 5.70 7.55
C THR A 148 -3.79 4.53 6.59
N THR A 149 -3.60 4.79 5.31
CA THR A 149 -3.54 3.77 4.24
C THR A 149 -2.39 4.09 3.29
N ASP A 150 -1.89 3.10 2.62
CA ASP A 150 -0.84 3.23 1.60
C ASP A 150 -1.40 3.68 0.24
N HIS A 151 -2.63 3.31 -0.08
CA HIS A 151 -3.36 3.78 -1.25
C HIS A 151 -4.89 3.71 -1.03
N GLY A 152 -5.62 4.31 -1.94
CA GLY A 152 -7.08 4.21 -2.03
C GLY A 152 -7.49 3.44 -3.29
N THR A 153 -8.75 3.62 -3.66
CA THR A 153 -9.33 3.12 -4.91
C THR A 153 -9.78 4.30 -5.78
N ILE A 154 -9.75 4.12 -7.08
CA ILE A 154 -10.26 5.09 -8.05
C ILE A 154 -11.15 4.36 -9.05
N ASN A 155 -12.29 4.93 -9.36
CA ASN A 155 -13.14 4.43 -10.43
C ASN A 155 -12.59 4.94 -11.77
N VAL A 156 -12.33 4.02 -12.69
CA VAL A 156 -11.79 4.30 -14.02
C VAL A 156 -12.74 3.74 -15.08
N ASN A 157 -12.94 4.48 -16.16
CA ASN A 157 -13.92 4.10 -17.17
C ASN A 157 -13.45 4.34 -18.61
N LYS A 158 -12.32 5.04 -18.82
CA LYS A 158 -11.80 5.36 -20.14
C LYS A 158 -10.48 4.63 -20.41
N PRO A 159 -10.44 3.64 -21.30
CA PRO A 159 -9.21 2.97 -21.66
C PRO A 159 -8.31 3.90 -22.50
N SER A 160 -7.02 3.94 -22.17
CA SER A 160 -5.98 4.58 -22.97
C SER A 160 -4.88 3.57 -23.30
N LYS A 161 -4.64 3.39 -24.59
CA LYS A 161 -3.71 2.37 -25.06
C LYS A 161 -2.27 2.77 -24.83
N VAL A 162 -1.53 1.92 -24.13
CA VAL A 162 -0.08 2.02 -23.99
C VAL A 162 0.57 0.80 -24.64
N ILE A 163 1.52 1.04 -25.53
CA ILE A 163 2.35 0.00 -26.15
C ILE A 163 3.74 0.11 -25.51
N GLY A 164 4.28 -0.99 -25.03
CA GLY A 164 5.60 -1.06 -24.44
C GLY A 164 6.23 -2.43 -24.59
N ASP A 165 7.44 -2.59 -24.08
CA ASP A 165 8.18 -3.85 -24.08
C ASP A 165 7.46 -4.91 -23.22
N ARG A 166 7.80 -6.19 -23.40
CA ARG A 166 7.21 -7.32 -22.64
C ARG A 166 7.35 -7.21 -21.12
N LYS A 167 8.28 -6.39 -20.65
CA LYS A 167 8.56 -6.17 -19.22
C LYS A 167 7.82 -4.96 -18.62
N VAL A 168 6.87 -4.38 -19.35
CA VAL A 168 6.06 -3.29 -18.81
C VAL A 168 5.13 -3.85 -17.73
N ASN A 169 5.10 -3.20 -16.56
CA ASN A 169 4.28 -3.62 -15.44
C ASN A 169 2.78 -3.69 -15.80
N PRO A 170 2.00 -4.62 -15.21
CA PRO A 170 0.59 -4.82 -15.56
C PRO A 170 -0.35 -3.76 -14.97
N ASN A 171 0.12 -2.86 -14.09
CA ASN A 171 -0.74 -1.87 -13.44
C ASN A 171 -1.51 -1.01 -14.45
N LEU A 172 -2.78 -0.74 -14.19
CA LEU A 172 -3.64 0.00 -15.11
C LEU A 172 -3.42 1.52 -15.04
N ARG A 173 -2.97 2.05 -13.89
CA ARG A 173 -2.89 3.50 -13.66
C ARG A 173 -1.51 4.09 -13.86
N TYR A 174 -0.47 3.26 -13.93
CA TYR A 174 0.88 3.70 -14.27
C TYR A 174 1.64 2.63 -15.04
N LYS A 175 2.58 3.07 -15.84
CA LYS A 175 3.55 2.20 -16.51
C LYS A 175 4.95 2.76 -16.33
N HIS A 176 5.92 1.88 -16.25
CA HIS A 176 7.32 2.26 -16.35
C HIS A 176 8.06 1.37 -17.36
N GLY A 177 9.04 1.93 -18.02
CA GLY A 177 9.79 1.22 -19.06
C GLY A 177 10.53 2.17 -20.00
N LYS A 178 11.19 1.60 -21.00
CA LYS A 178 11.97 2.36 -21.98
C LYS A 178 11.12 2.89 -23.15
N ASN A 179 10.51 2.00 -23.89
CA ASN A 179 9.90 2.30 -25.19
C ASN A 179 8.38 2.35 -25.05
N LEU A 180 7.90 3.30 -24.22
CA LEU A 180 6.46 3.47 -24.05
C LEU A 180 5.92 4.39 -25.14
N ASN A 181 4.95 3.88 -25.92
CA ASN A 181 4.18 4.63 -26.90
C ASN A 181 2.75 4.80 -26.40
N TYR A 182 2.27 6.01 -26.29
CA TYR A 182 1.02 6.41 -25.65
C TYR A 182 0.56 7.78 -26.17
N ILE A 183 -0.66 8.14 -25.87
CA ILE A 183 -1.22 9.47 -26.15
C ILE A 183 -0.75 10.44 -25.06
N SER A 184 0.09 11.41 -25.40
CA SER A 184 0.72 12.33 -24.41
C SER A 184 -0.30 13.11 -23.58
N ASN A 185 -1.46 13.45 -24.14
CA ASN A 185 -2.51 14.17 -23.42
C ASN A 185 -3.16 13.33 -22.30
N ASP A 186 -3.13 12.01 -22.44
CA ASP A 186 -3.78 11.06 -21.52
C ASP A 186 -2.95 10.77 -20.27
N VAL A 187 -1.68 11.16 -20.27
CA VAL A 187 -0.74 10.79 -19.20
C VAL A 187 0.03 11.99 -18.64
N PHE A 188 0.45 11.83 -17.38
CA PHE A 188 1.49 12.64 -16.79
C PHE A 188 2.82 11.88 -16.90
N GLU A 189 3.83 12.51 -17.50
CA GLU A 189 5.13 11.91 -17.79
C GLU A 189 6.18 12.29 -16.75
N MET A 190 6.95 11.30 -16.28
CA MET A 190 8.18 11.49 -15.53
C MET A 190 9.35 10.90 -16.33
N ASN A 191 9.96 11.73 -17.15
CA ASN A 191 11.05 11.33 -18.05
C ASN A 191 12.37 11.09 -17.31
N ASP A 192 12.55 11.66 -16.13
CA ASP A 192 13.69 11.40 -15.27
C ASP A 192 13.19 10.95 -13.87
N PRO A 193 13.02 9.65 -13.65
CA PRO A 193 12.54 9.12 -12.37
C PRO A 193 13.40 9.53 -11.17
N SER A 194 14.70 9.76 -11.38
CA SER A 194 15.63 10.12 -10.30
C SER A 194 15.27 11.45 -9.64
N LYS A 195 14.73 12.41 -10.39
CA LYS A 195 14.27 13.71 -9.86
C LYS A 195 13.05 13.58 -8.95
N PHE A 196 12.33 12.48 -9.05
CA PHE A 196 11.13 12.17 -8.26
C PHE A 196 11.39 11.08 -7.22
N PHE A 197 12.65 10.70 -7.03
CA PHE A 197 13.06 9.64 -6.11
C PHE A 197 12.39 8.29 -6.41
N LEU A 198 12.14 8.01 -7.67
CA LEU A 198 11.66 6.73 -8.15
C LEU A 198 12.82 5.84 -8.61
N PRO A 199 12.69 4.52 -8.45
CA PRO A 199 13.65 3.57 -8.98
C PRO A 199 13.83 3.71 -10.48
N LYS A 200 15.07 3.63 -10.93
CA LYS A 200 15.42 3.71 -12.34
C LYS A 200 16.13 2.43 -12.77
N GLN A 201 15.42 1.57 -13.47
CA GLN A 201 15.97 0.29 -13.92
C GLN A 201 17.09 0.45 -14.96
N ASN A 202 17.02 1.51 -15.77
CA ASN A 202 18.04 1.84 -16.78
C ASN A 202 17.96 3.33 -17.16
N ILE A 203 18.98 3.81 -17.88
CA ILE A 203 19.15 5.23 -18.22
C ILE A 203 17.95 5.85 -18.93
N SER A 204 17.26 5.08 -19.79
CA SER A 204 16.13 5.55 -20.61
C SER A 204 14.75 5.18 -20.05
N SER A 205 14.68 4.64 -18.82
CA SER A 205 13.40 4.34 -18.18
C SER A 205 12.67 5.62 -17.77
N LYS A 206 11.38 5.66 -18.06
CA LYS A 206 10.46 6.70 -17.62
C LYS A 206 9.23 6.10 -16.97
N TYR A 207 8.51 6.92 -16.21
CA TYR A 207 7.20 6.58 -15.67
C TYR A 207 6.14 7.43 -16.37
N ILE A 208 4.98 6.84 -16.60
CA ILE A 208 3.78 7.52 -17.07
C ILE A 208 2.63 7.16 -16.13
N PHE A 209 1.77 8.12 -15.85
CA PHE A 209 0.60 7.98 -14.98
C PHE A 209 -0.63 8.40 -15.75
N ALA A 210 -1.66 7.57 -15.76
CA ALA A 210 -2.92 7.91 -16.39
C ALA A 210 -3.58 9.09 -15.66
N LYS A 211 -4.08 10.07 -16.41
CA LYS A 211 -4.82 11.21 -15.89
C LYS A 211 -6.26 10.84 -15.60
N GLU A 212 -6.93 11.64 -14.78
CA GLU A 212 -8.37 11.56 -14.50
C GLU A 212 -8.86 10.12 -14.29
N ASP A 213 -9.87 9.69 -15.03
CA ASP A 213 -10.50 8.37 -15.02
C ASP A 213 -9.98 7.41 -16.12
N LEU A 214 -8.83 7.75 -16.73
CA LEU A 214 -8.15 6.92 -17.75
C LEU A 214 -7.43 5.72 -17.10
N TYR A 215 -7.29 4.62 -17.85
CA TYR A 215 -6.55 3.43 -17.44
C TYR A 215 -5.91 2.70 -18.63
#